data_1a882b858fc404bd23c8f9aed19e6242
#
_entry.id   1a882b858fc404bd23c8f9aed19e6242
#
_cell.length_a   1.000
_cell.length_b   1.000
_cell.length_c   1.000
_cell.angle_alpha   90.00
_cell.angle_beta   90.00
_cell.angle_gamma   90.00
#
_symmetry.space_group_name_H-M   'P 1'
#
loop_
_entity.id
_entity.type
_entity.pdbx_description
1 polymer ?
#
loop_
_entity_poly.entity_id
_entity_poly.type
_entity_poly.pdbx_seq_one_letter_code
_entity_poly.pdbx_strand_id
1 'polypeptide(L)'
;MTGPKSTITAFDIAEHLETDADIRDFLRETANNGNASDFIHALNTAARAKGMTEVAKQAGVTRASLYKSLADDGNPRFETIAKIVEALGCKLVVS
;
A
#
# COMPACT_ATOMS: atom_id res chain seq x y z
N MET A 1 9.71 17.53 -23.59
CA MET A 1 9.70 17.01 -23.41
C MET A 1 9.28 16.42 -23.22
N THR A 2 9.14 16.15 -23.13
CA THR A 2 8.92 15.52 -22.82
C THR A 2 9.00 14.58 -22.58
N GLY A 3 9.06 14.63 -22.35
CA GLY A 3 9.54 13.48 -21.82
C GLY A 3 8.57 12.51 -21.68
N PRO A 4 8.95 11.63 -21.40
CA PRO A 4 8.19 10.59 -21.38
C PRO A 4 7.14 10.63 -20.45
N LYS A 5 6.46 10.33 -20.59
CA LYS A 5 5.67 10.26 -19.93
C LYS A 5 5.64 9.41 -19.16
N SER A 6 5.61 9.38 -18.77
CA SER A 6 5.82 8.89 -17.95
C SER A 6 5.30 7.82 -17.43
N THR A 7 5.85 6.96 -17.34
CA THR A 7 5.53 5.77 -16.72
C THR A 7 5.97 5.85 -15.31
N ILE A 8 5.08 6.14 -14.44
CA ILE A 8 5.40 6.17 -13.02
C ILE A 8 5.23 4.75 -12.50
N THR A 9 6.30 4.16 -12.03
CA THR A 9 6.27 2.81 -11.49
C THR A 9 5.94 2.88 -10.00
N ALA A 10 5.56 1.74 -9.43
CA ALA A 10 5.33 1.66 -7.99
C ALA A 10 6.59 2.04 -7.22
N PHE A 11 7.74 1.71 -7.76
CA PHE A 11 9.00 2.05 -7.13
C PHE A 11 9.18 3.57 -7.05
N ASP A 12 8.86 4.28 -8.14
CA ASP A 12 8.99 5.73 -8.17
C ASP A 12 8.04 6.39 -7.19
N ILE A 13 6.82 5.88 -7.10
CA ILE A 13 5.84 6.41 -6.16
C ILE A 13 6.32 6.20 -4.73
N ALA A 14 6.86 5.03 -4.44
CA ALA A 14 7.34 4.72 -3.09
C ALA A 14 8.41 5.71 -2.64
N GLU A 15 9.26 6.15 -3.57
CA GLU A 15 10.31 7.11 -3.23
C GLU A 15 9.77 8.47 -2.82
N HIS A 16 8.55 8.79 -3.26
CA HIS A 16 7.93 10.07 -2.94
C HIS A 16 7.07 10.01 -1.67
N LEU A 17 6.84 8.81 -1.14
CA LEU A 17 6.03 8.66 0.07
C LEU A 17 6.96 8.66 1.28
N GLU A 18 7.31 9.85 1.74
CA GLU A 18 8.31 10.01 2.79
C GLU A 18 7.75 10.08 4.19
N THR A 19 6.50 10.47 4.32
CA THR A 19 5.87 10.61 5.64
C THR A 19 4.61 9.78 5.72
N ASP A 20 4.13 9.58 6.94
CA ASP A 20 2.86 8.88 7.14
C ASP A 20 1.71 9.66 6.49
N ALA A 21 1.80 10.98 6.47
CA ALA A 21 0.79 11.80 5.81
C ALA A 21 0.78 11.55 4.30
N ASP A 22 1.95 11.43 3.71
CA ASP A 22 2.05 11.12 2.27
C ASP A 22 1.39 9.79 1.97
N ILE A 23 1.64 8.80 2.81
CA ILE A 23 1.08 7.46 2.62
C ILE A 23 -0.43 7.51 2.75
N ARG A 24 -0.94 8.23 3.76
CA ARG A 24 -2.37 8.36 3.95
C ARG A 24 -3.06 8.98 2.76
N ASP A 25 -2.47 10.07 2.25
CA ASP A 25 -3.06 10.77 1.11
C ASP A 25 -3.06 9.90 -0.14
N PHE A 26 -1.97 9.17 -0.35
CA PHE A 26 -1.84 8.27 -1.48
C PHE A 26 -2.91 7.17 -1.42
N LEU A 27 -3.08 6.57 -0.27
CA LEU A 27 -4.06 5.50 -0.12
C LEU A 27 -5.48 6.02 -0.23
N ARG A 28 -5.75 7.21 0.31
CA ARG A 28 -7.07 7.82 0.21
C ARG A 28 -7.43 8.07 -1.23
N GLU A 29 -6.50 8.62 -1.99
CA GLU A 29 -6.75 8.90 -3.38
C GLU A 29 -7.00 7.63 -4.18
N THR A 30 -6.22 6.60 -3.92
CA THR A 30 -6.39 5.33 -4.62
C THR A 30 -7.72 4.69 -4.27
N ALA A 31 -8.13 4.78 -3.00
CA ALA A 31 -9.40 4.22 -2.57
C ALA A 31 -10.58 4.92 -3.25
N ASN A 32 -10.43 6.23 -3.51
CA ASN A 32 -11.50 6.98 -4.13
C ASN A 32 -11.59 6.79 -5.64
N ASN A 33 -10.46 6.52 -6.28
CA ASN A 33 -10.38 6.55 -7.73
C ASN A 33 -10.07 5.21 -8.37
N GLY A 34 -9.70 4.21 -7.60
CA GLY A 34 -9.32 2.92 -8.13
C GLY A 34 -10.28 1.81 -7.71
N ASN A 35 -10.08 0.64 -8.28
CA ASN A 35 -10.83 -0.53 -7.88
C ASN A 35 -10.06 -1.28 -6.77
N ALA A 36 -10.60 -2.44 -6.34
CA ALA A 36 -9.98 -3.21 -5.26
C ALA A 36 -8.56 -3.63 -5.60
N SER A 37 -8.34 -4.03 -6.83
CA SER A 37 -7.01 -4.44 -7.27
C SER A 37 -6.03 -3.27 -7.19
N ASP A 38 -6.46 -2.09 -7.61
CA ASP A 38 -5.63 -0.90 -7.54
C ASP A 38 -5.27 -0.57 -6.09
N PHE A 39 -6.23 -0.75 -5.19
CA PHE A 39 -5.99 -0.47 -3.78
C PHE A 39 -4.96 -1.45 -3.19
N ILE A 40 -5.03 -2.73 -3.56
CA ILE A 40 -4.05 -3.71 -3.10
C ILE A 40 -2.66 -3.34 -3.61
N HIS A 41 -2.56 -2.90 -4.87
CA HIS A 41 -1.29 -2.44 -5.42
C HIS A 41 -0.78 -1.23 -4.66
N ALA A 42 -1.67 -0.32 -4.29
CA ALA A 42 -1.29 0.86 -3.53
C ALA A 42 -0.80 0.48 -2.13
N LEU A 43 -1.42 -0.50 -1.51
CA LEU A 43 -0.95 -0.98 -0.21
C LEU A 43 0.46 -1.55 -0.32
N ASN A 44 0.74 -2.28 -1.39
CA ASN A 44 2.07 -2.81 -1.62
C ASN A 44 3.09 -1.67 -1.73
N THR A 45 2.76 -0.65 -2.52
CA THR A 45 3.63 0.50 -2.69
C THR A 45 3.87 1.23 -1.37
N ALA A 46 2.81 1.46 -0.61
CA ALA A 46 2.91 2.14 0.67
C ALA A 46 3.71 1.32 1.69
N ALA A 47 3.52 0.01 1.68
CA ALA A 47 4.24 -0.86 2.61
C ALA A 47 5.74 -0.84 2.30
N ARG A 48 6.10 -0.81 1.02
CA ARG A 48 7.50 -0.72 0.63
C ARG A 48 8.09 0.62 1.05
N ALA A 49 7.32 1.69 0.92
CA ALA A 49 7.78 3.02 1.32
C ALA A 49 8.04 3.10 2.82
N LYS A 50 7.17 2.51 3.62
CA LYS A 50 7.33 2.51 5.07
C LYS A 50 8.36 1.49 5.54
N GLY A 51 8.52 0.41 4.79
CA GLY A 51 9.42 -0.68 5.15
C GLY A 51 8.64 -1.95 5.43
N MET A 52 8.84 -2.96 4.58
CA MET A 52 8.06 -4.19 4.67
C MET A 52 8.21 -4.88 6.03
N THR A 53 9.43 -4.86 6.59
CA THR A 53 9.67 -5.49 7.88
C THR A 53 8.88 -4.81 8.98
N GLU A 54 8.88 -3.48 8.98
CA GLU A 54 8.15 -2.72 9.99
C GLU A 54 6.64 -2.94 9.86
N VAL A 55 6.14 -2.91 8.64
CA VAL A 55 4.72 -3.10 8.39
C VAL A 55 4.27 -4.49 8.83
N ALA A 56 5.06 -5.51 8.48
CA ALA A 56 4.74 -6.88 8.88
C ALA A 56 4.70 -7.01 10.40
N LYS A 57 5.67 -6.40 11.06
CA LYS A 57 5.76 -6.45 12.52
C LYS A 57 4.53 -5.80 13.15
N GLN A 58 4.15 -4.65 12.69
CA GLN A 58 3.00 -3.93 13.26
C GLN A 58 1.67 -4.59 12.90
N ALA A 59 1.60 -5.22 11.74
CA ALA A 59 0.39 -5.94 11.34
C ALA A 59 0.28 -7.31 12.00
N GLY A 60 1.35 -7.76 12.65
CA GLY A 60 1.31 -9.05 13.31
C GLY A 60 1.41 -10.24 12.37
N VAL A 61 2.05 -10.05 11.22
CA VAL A 61 2.23 -11.13 10.25
C VAL A 61 3.72 -11.26 9.92
N THR A 62 4.08 -12.36 9.27
CA THR A 62 5.44 -12.52 8.81
C THR A 62 5.65 -11.67 7.56
N ARG A 63 6.92 -11.33 7.30
CA ARG A 63 7.24 -10.58 6.10
C ARG A 63 6.85 -11.36 4.84
N ALA A 64 7.09 -12.67 4.83
CA ALA A 64 6.72 -13.50 3.70
C ALA A 64 5.21 -13.50 3.49
N SER A 65 4.45 -13.55 4.57
CA SER A 65 3.00 -13.52 4.50
C SER A 65 2.51 -12.18 3.96
N LEU A 66 3.16 -11.09 4.35
CA LEU A 66 2.82 -9.76 3.88
C LEU A 66 3.05 -9.65 2.36
N TYR A 67 4.20 -10.10 1.89
CA TYR A 67 4.48 -10.09 0.45
C TYR A 67 3.45 -10.90 -0.32
N LYS A 68 3.09 -12.07 0.20
CA LYS A 68 2.13 -12.94 -0.47
C LYS A 68 0.75 -12.28 -0.53
N SER A 69 0.34 -11.65 0.55
CA SER A 69 -0.97 -10.99 0.60
C SER A 69 -1.08 -9.84 -0.39
N LEU A 70 0.02 -9.14 -0.62
CA LEU A 70 0.02 -7.95 -1.46
C LEU A 70 0.51 -8.24 -2.89
N ALA A 71 0.73 -9.49 -3.23
CA ALA A 71 1.13 -9.86 -4.58
C ALA A 71 -0.04 -9.68 -5.56
N ASP A 72 0.28 -9.55 -6.84
CA ASP A 72 -0.72 -9.32 -7.87
C ASP A 72 -1.81 -10.37 -7.88
N ASP A 73 -1.43 -11.63 -7.63
CA ASP A 73 -2.38 -12.72 -7.61
C ASP A 73 -2.82 -13.06 -6.19
N GLY A 74 -2.49 -12.20 -5.24
CA GLY A 74 -2.89 -12.42 -3.88
C GLY A 74 -4.36 -12.13 -3.70
N ASN A 75 -4.94 -12.76 -2.70
CA ASN A 75 -6.36 -12.56 -2.40
C ASN A 75 -6.50 -12.43 -0.89
N PRO A 76 -6.00 -11.33 -0.32
CA PRO A 76 -5.99 -11.18 1.13
C PRO A 76 -7.40 -11.03 1.67
N ARG A 77 -7.59 -11.52 2.87
CA ARG A 77 -8.86 -11.35 3.56
C ARG A 77 -9.00 -9.91 4.02
N PHE A 78 -10.25 -9.48 4.18
CA PHE A 78 -10.53 -8.14 4.67
C PHE A 78 -9.79 -7.86 5.98
N GLU A 79 -9.78 -8.83 6.87
CA GLU A 79 -9.12 -8.72 8.16
C GLU A 79 -7.62 -8.42 8.00
N THR A 80 -6.99 -9.10 7.04
CA THR A 80 -5.58 -8.87 6.76
C THR A 80 -5.36 -7.48 6.21
N ILE A 81 -6.22 -7.05 5.29
CA ILE A 81 -6.13 -5.71 4.71
C ILE A 81 -6.27 -4.67 5.79
N ALA A 82 -7.22 -4.85 6.71
CA ALA A 82 -7.43 -3.90 7.80
C ALA A 82 -6.19 -3.77 8.66
N LYS A 83 -5.54 -4.89 8.98
CA LYS A 83 -4.32 -4.88 9.79
C LYS A 83 -3.19 -4.13 9.08
N ILE A 84 -3.06 -4.35 7.77
CA ILE A 84 -2.03 -3.66 6.99
C ILE A 84 -2.30 -2.17 6.95
N VAL A 85 -3.54 -1.78 6.71
CA VAL A 85 -3.93 -0.37 6.68
C VAL A 85 -3.60 0.30 8.01
N GLU A 86 -3.91 -0.36 9.12
CA GLU A 86 -3.60 0.18 10.44
C GLU A 86 -2.11 0.28 10.67
N ALA A 87 -1.35 -0.70 10.18
CA ALA A 87 0.11 -0.67 10.31
C ALA A 87 0.71 0.49 9.53
N LEU A 88 0.00 0.97 8.53
CA LEU A 88 0.44 2.12 7.73
C LEU A 88 -0.01 3.45 8.33
N GLY A 89 -0.62 3.41 9.50
CA GLY A 89 -1.05 4.64 10.17
C GLY A 89 -2.39 5.15 9.70
N CYS A 90 -3.17 4.30 9.02
CA CYS A 90 -4.46 4.68 8.49
C CYS A 90 -5.56 3.88 9.17
N LYS A 91 -6.79 4.17 8.81
CA LYS A 91 -7.93 3.42 9.30
C LYS A 91 -8.85 3.11 8.13
N LEU A 92 -9.29 1.87 8.08
CA LEU A 92 -10.20 1.45 7.02
C LEU A 92 -11.61 1.76 7.48
N VAL A 93 -12.29 2.62 6.73
CA VAL A 93 -13.65 3.06 7.06
C VAL A 93 -14.56 2.64 5.93
N VAL A 94 -15.67 2.02 6.28
CA VAL A 94 -16.69 1.63 5.31
C VAL A 94 -17.85 2.63 5.42
N SER A 95 -18.16 3.25 4.28
CA SER A 95 -19.26 4.21 4.28
C SER A 95 -20.46 3.67 3.55
#